data_d895156764ba0f68428148fadf774a00
#
_entry.id   d895156764ba0f68428148fadf774a00
#
_cell.length_a   1.000
_cell.length_b   1.000
_cell.length_c   1.000
_cell.angle_alpha   90.00
_cell.angle_beta   90.00
_cell.angle_gamma   90.00
#
_symmetry.space_group_name_H-M   'P 1'
#
loop_
_entity.id
_entity.type
_entity.pdbx_description
1 polymer ?
#
loop_
_entity_poly.entity_id
_entity_poly.type
_entity_poly.pdbx_seq_one_letter_code
_entity_poly.pdbx_strand_id
1 'polypeptide(L)'
;LGVVELTVALHRTFNLPKDSIVWDVGHQSYTHKLLTGRFDDFYTLRQKGGISGFPKRSESKYDDFNTGHSSTSISAAYGIARAKMLSGDQSHTVAVIGDGSFTGGLAFEAMNNAGRFKKNFIVILNDNKMSISKNVGAFPRYLTTVRIQPWYIRVKKNTEKVLSKIPLFGRPISAFLRRSKSKIKNLVYKNTLFDCFGFTYIGPIDGHDIPELENALSAAKKINSPVLLHVVTKKGKGYLPAEENPGTFHGIGKFDIDSGEPISSHKGFSAEFGNTLCELAEKDKKICAITAAMAKGTGLEKFSIYHKERFFDVGIAEEHAVTFACGLASKGMRPVFAVYSTFLQRSYDQIIHDAAMSGLHIVLAIDRAGIVGDDGETHQGVFDVSMLNSIPNVTIFSPTYFDGLKCALNSAIYVCNNVAAVRYPRGN
;
A
#
# COMPACT_ATOMS: atom_id res chain seq x y z
N LEU A 1 0.67 3.37 12.85
CA LEU A 1 -0.50 3.62 13.71
C LEU A 1 -1.78 3.61 12.89
N GLY A 2 -2.91 3.26 13.51
CA GLY A 2 -4.22 3.18 12.88
C GLY A 2 -4.77 1.76 12.71
N VAL A 3 -3.95 0.72 12.97
CA VAL A 3 -4.37 -0.70 12.93
C VAL A 3 -4.09 -1.44 14.23
N VAL A 4 -3.92 -0.71 15.34
CA VAL A 4 -3.64 -1.31 16.64
C VAL A 4 -4.80 -2.18 17.07
N GLU A 5 -6.01 -1.64 17.11
CA GLU A 5 -7.22 -2.33 17.52
C GLU A 5 -7.55 -3.50 16.58
N LEU A 6 -7.40 -3.29 15.27
CA LEU A 6 -7.55 -4.38 14.27
C LEU A 6 -6.56 -5.52 14.54
N THR A 7 -5.30 -5.20 14.82
CA THR A 7 -4.28 -6.21 15.13
C THR A 7 -4.61 -6.98 16.41
N VAL A 8 -5.02 -6.29 17.46
CA VAL A 8 -5.44 -6.92 18.71
C VAL A 8 -6.65 -7.84 18.48
N ALA A 9 -7.67 -7.38 17.76
CA ALA A 9 -8.84 -8.18 17.42
C ALA A 9 -8.48 -9.44 16.62
N LEU A 10 -7.53 -9.34 15.68
CA LEU A 10 -7.00 -10.48 14.93
C LEU A 10 -6.34 -11.51 15.85
N HIS A 11 -5.43 -11.07 16.72
CA HIS A 11 -4.75 -11.96 17.67
C HIS A 11 -5.69 -12.62 18.68
N ARG A 12 -6.79 -11.96 19.03
CA ARG A 12 -7.81 -12.53 19.93
C ARG A 12 -8.77 -13.50 19.23
N THR A 13 -8.94 -13.36 17.92
CA THR A 13 -9.90 -14.16 17.14
C THR A 13 -9.25 -15.39 16.48
N PHE A 14 -8.00 -15.28 16.05
CA PHE A 14 -7.26 -16.32 15.34
C PHE A 14 -6.23 -16.99 16.25
N ASN A 15 -6.02 -18.30 16.03
CA ASN A 15 -5.08 -19.11 16.81
C ASN A 15 -3.70 -19.16 16.11
N LEU A 16 -2.89 -18.13 16.32
CA LEU A 16 -1.55 -18.07 15.74
C LEU A 16 -0.55 -18.93 16.53
N PRO A 17 0.44 -19.57 15.90
CA PRO A 17 0.79 -19.51 14.46
C PRO A 17 0.05 -20.57 13.59
N LYS A 18 -0.95 -21.31 14.12
CA LYS A 18 -1.72 -22.28 13.34
C LYS A 18 -2.52 -21.60 12.23
N ASP A 19 -3.30 -20.57 12.58
CA ASP A 19 -3.85 -19.63 11.59
C ASP A 19 -2.72 -18.72 11.08
N SER A 20 -2.80 -18.27 9.83
CA SER A 20 -1.79 -17.43 9.19
C SER A 20 -2.31 -16.02 8.93
N ILE A 21 -1.47 -15.01 9.17
CA ILE A 21 -1.76 -13.62 8.80
C ILE A 21 -0.63 -13.09 7.91
N VAL A 22 -0.98 -12.64 6.71
CA VAL A 22 -0.06 -11.98 5.78
C VAL A 22 -0.37 -10.48 5.71
N TRP A 23 0.57 -9.66 6.12
CA TRP A 23 0.45 -8.21 6.11
C TRP A 23 0.97 -7.65 4.79
N ASP A 24 0.14 -6.87 4.07
CA ASP A 24 0.58 -6.19 2.85
C ASP A 24 1.55 -5.06 3.19
N VAL A 25 2.63 -4.92 2.42
CA VAL A 25 3.78 -4.07 2.75
C VAL A 25 4.39 -4.44 4.10
N GLY A 26 3.59 -4.46 5.15
CA GLY A 26 4.00 -4.79 6.52
C GLY A 26 4.47 -3.61 7.36
N HIS A 27 4.45 -2.38 6.85
CA HIS A 27 4.79 -1.17 7.61
C HIS A 27 3.85 -0.89 8.79
N GLN A 28 2.67 -1.52 8.82
CA GLN A 28 1.70 -1.45 9.92
C GLN A 28 1.72 -2.67 10.84
N SER A 29 2.73 -3.55 10.74
CA SER A 29 2.82 -4.79 11.53
C SER A 29 3.47 -4.61 12.91
N TYR A 30 3.70 -3.39 13.38
CA TYR A 30 4.44 -3.17 14.64
C TYR A 30 3.71 -3.74 15.86
N THR A 31 2.39 -3.54 15.95
CA THR A 31 1.58 -4.16 17.00
C THR A 31 1.65 -5.70 16.94
N HIS A 32 1.65 -6.28 15.74
CA HIS A 32 1.85 -7.71 15.56
C HIS A 32 3.22 -8.17 16.08
N LYS A 33 4.29 -7.42 15.79
CA LYS A 33 5.64 -7.73 16.31
C LYS A 33 5.68 -7.68 17.85
N LEU A 34 5.09 -6.64 18.46
CA LEU A 34 5.01 -6.51 19.91
C LEU A 34 4.25 -7.69 20.55
N LEU A 35 3.12 -8.12 19.98
CA LEU A 35 2.31 -9.22 20.49
C LEU A 35 2.92 -10.61 20.24
N THR A 36 3.95 -10.72 19.41
CA THR A 36 4.60 -11.99 19.03
C THR A 36 6.01 -12.15 19.57
N GLY A 37 6.30 -11.54 20.72
CA GLY A 37 7.50 -11.76 21.49
C GLY A 37 8.70 -10.89 21.12
N ARG A 38 8.49 -9.82 20.33
CA ARG A 38 9.55 -8.86 19.93
C ARG A 38 9.46 -7.53 20.71
N PHE A 39 8.81 -7.52 21.86
CA PHE A 39 8.61 -6.32 22.68
C PHE A 39 9.96 -5.83 23.25
N ASP A 40 10.73 -6.72 23.85
CA ASP A 40 11.98 -6.35 24.50
C ASP A 40 13.07 -5.88 23.52
N ASP A 41 13.02 -6.36 22.27
CA ASP A 41 13.96 -5.98 21.20
C ASP A 41 13.45 -4.81 20.34
N PHE A 42 12.28 -4.27 20.64
CA PHE A 42 11.61 -3.28 19.75
C PHE A 42 12.40 -1.98 19.60
N TYR A 43 13.24 -1.63 20.57
CA TYR A 43 14.14 -0.48 20.50
C TYR A 43 15.20 -0.61 19.40
N THR A 44 15.45 -1.83 18.88
CA THR A 44 16.37 -2.10 17.78
C THR A 44 15.70 -2.02 16.40
N LEU A 45 14.42 -1.64 16.34
CA LEU A 45 13.64 -1.60 15.11
C LEU A 45 14.35 -0.79 14.01
N ARG A 46 14.51 -1.38 12.82
CA ARG A 46 15.18 -0.79 11.66
C ARG A 46 16.66 -0.45 11.85
N GLN A 47 17.30 -0.99 12.87
CA GLN A 47 18.74 -0.83 13.11
C GLN A 47 19.53 -2.04 12.58
N LYS A 48 20.83 -1.84 12.32
CA LYS A 48 21.72 -2.92 11.89
C LYS A 48 21.77 -4.02 12.96
N GLY A 49 21.46 -5.25 12.56
CA GLY A 49 21.40 -6.40 13.48
C GLY A 49 20.16 -6.44 14.38
N GLY A 50 19.28 -5.47 14.30
CA GLY A 50 18.01 -5.41 15.02
C GLY A 50 16.85 -6.01 14.23
N ILE A 51 15.61 -5.80 14.74
CA ILE A 51 14.41 -6.29 14.09
C ILE A 51 14.05 -5.46 12.86
N SER A 52 13.55 -6.15 11.81
CA SER A 52 13.13 -5.56 10.55
C SER A 52 11.91 -4.64 10.73
N GLY A 53 11.81 -3.61 9.91
CA GLY A 53 10.63 -2.76 9.81
C GLY A 53 9.40 -3.46 9.20
N PHE A 54 9.58 -4.69 8.68
CA PHE A 54 8.55 -5.49 7.99
C PHE A 54 8.50 -6.91 8.57
N PRO A 55 7.41 -7.67 8.36
CA PRO A 55 7.35 -9.08 8.69
C PRO A 55 8.49 -9.87 8.05
N LYS A 56 9.13 -10.73 8.84
CA LYS A 56 10.29 -11.50 8.41
C LYS A 56 10.29 -12.90 9.02
N ARG A 57 10.23 -13.94 8.17
CA ARG A 57 10.13 -15.34 8.58
C ARG A 57 11.27 -15.81 9.48
N SER A 58 12.46 -15.26 9.28
CA SER A 58 13.63 -15.61 10.11
C SER A 58 13.59 -14.96 11.51
N GLU A 59 12.72 -13.98 11.75
CA GLU A 59 12.56 -13.34 13.05
C GLU A 59 11.53 -14.03 13.94
N SER A 60 10.47 -14.58 13.33
CA SER A 60 9.36 -15.12 14.10
C SER A 60 8.59 -16.20 13.35
N LYS A 61 8.21 -17.26 14.07
CA LYS A 61 7.28 -18.29 13.57
C LYS A 61 5.86 -17.77 13.27
N TYR A 62 5.55 -16.53 13.66
CA TYR A 62 4.28 -15.87 13.42
C TYR A 62 4.27 -15.06 12.12
N ASP A 63 5.42 -14.94 11.45
CA ASP A 63 5.59 -14.25 10.18
C ASP A 63 5.69 -15.32 9.06
N ASP A 64 4.56 -15.71 8.48
CA ASP A 64 4.52 -16.77 7.45
C ASP A 64 5.17 -16.34 6.11
N PHE A 65 5.24 -15.03 5.86
CA PHE A 65 5.73 -14.48 4.60
C PHE A 65 6.53 -13.18 4.80
N ASN A 66 7.67 -13.06 4.13
CA ASN A 66 8.41 -11.80 4.10
C ASN A 66 7.66 -10.80 3.24
N THR A 67 7.40 -9.60 3.78
CA THR A 67 6.75 -8.53 3.04
C THR A 67 7.62 -7.27 3.01
N GLY A 68 7.22 -6.27 2.27
CA GLY A 68 7.94 -5.01 2.06
C GLY A 68 7.33 -4.24 0.88
N HIS A 69 7.21 -4.89 -0.27
CA HIS A 69 6.50 -4.34 -1.43
C HIS A 69 4.99 -4.55 -1.30
N SER A 70 4.22 -3.63 -1.87
CA SER A 70 2.75 -3.61 -1.81
C SER A 70 2.09 -4.68 -2.71
N SER A 71 0.80 -4.92 -2.48
CA SER A 71 -0.12 -5.69 -3.34
C SER A 71 0.12 -7.20 -3.41
N THR A 72 1.09 -7.75 -2.66
CA THR A 72 1.48 -9.16 -2.72
C THR A 72 0.73 -10.05 -1.72
N SER A 73 0.12 -9.45 -0.68
CA SER A 73 -0.44 -10.20 0.46
C SER A 73 -1.55 -11.15 0.08
N ILE A 74 -2.45 -10.77 -0.83
CA ILE A 74 -3.59 -11.61 -1.24
C ILE A 74 -3.07 -12.85 -1.98
N SER A 75 -2.12 -12.69 -2.91
CA SER A 75 -1.50 -13.81 -3.63
C SER A 75 -0.78 -14.77 -2.69
N ALA A 76 0.05 -14.24 -1.78
CA ALA A 76 0.79 -15.04 -0.81
C ALA A 76 -0.16 -15.80 0.14
N ALA A 77 -1.13 -15.10 0.70
CA ALA A 77 -2.12 -15.70 1.60
C ALA A 77 -2.99 -16.75 0.88
N TYR A 78 -3.36 -16.50 -0.37
CA TYR A 78 -4.08 -17.50 -1.16
C TYR A 78 -3.22 -18.74 -1.41
N GLY A 79 -1.94 -18.60 -1.72
CA GLY A 79 -1.01 -19.73 -1.83
C GLY A 79 -0.92 -20.54 -0.55
N ILE A 80 -0.81 -19.86 0.62
CA ILE A 80 -0.82 -20.52 1.95
C ILE A 80 -2.15 -21.25 2.19
N ALA A 81 -3.29 -20.62 1.89
CA ALA A 81 -4.60 -21.24 2.05
C ALA A 81 -4.77 -22.49 1.17
N ARG A 82 -4.23 -22.46 -0.04
CA ARG A 82 -4.20 -23.62 -0.95
C ARG A 82 -3.32 -24.73 -0.41
N ALA A 83 -2.14 -24.42 0.12
CA ALA A 83 -1.25 -25.40 0.73
C ALA A 83 -1.90 -26.09 1.94
N LYS A 84 -2.52 -25.32 2.84
CA LYS A 84 -3.28 -25.82 3.98
C LYS A 84 -4.40 -26.78 3.53
N MET A 85 -5.16 -26.38 2.52
CA MET A 85 -6.22 -27.23 1.96
C MET A 85 -5.66 -28.56 1.45
N LEU A 86 -4.55 -28.53 0.71
CA LEU A 86 -3.93 -29.75 0.15
C LEU A 86 -3.35 -30.67 1.21
N SER A 87 -2.87 -30.12 2.34
CA SER A 87 -2.38 -30.90 3.50
C SER A 87 -3.49 -31.32 4.47
N GLY A 88 -4.76 -30.98 4.20
CA GLY A 88 -5.87 -31.31 5.09
C GLY A 88 -6.00 -30.39 6.31
N ASP A 89 -5.17 -29.34 6.43
CA ASP A 89 -5.25 -28.35 7.49
C ASP A 89 -6.48 -27.46 7.31
N GLN A 90 -7.30 -27.33 8.35
CA GLN A 90 -8.53 -26.54 8.38
C GLN A 90 -8.34 -25.16 9.01
N SER A 91 -7.11 -24.75 9.30
CA SER A 91 -6.83 -23.42 9.86
C SER A 91 -7.09 -22.31 8.83
N HIS A 92 -7.26 -21.09 9.34
CA HIS A 92 -7.59 -19.93 8.51
C HIS A 92 -6.33 -19.24 7.97
N THR A 93 -6.51 -18.57 6.86
CA THR A 93 -5.49 -17.67 6.31
C THR A 93 -6.11 -16.31 6.05
N VAL A 94 -5.46 -15.27 6.55
CA VAL A 94 -5.91 -13.88 6.48
C VAL A 94 -4.86 -13.04 5.74
N ALA A 95 -5.29 -12.30 4.72
CA ALA A 95 -4.51 -11.22 4.12
C ALA A 95 -5.01 -9.88 4.65
N VAL A 96 -4.11 -9.01 5.12
CA VAL A 96 -4.45 -7.64 5.53
C VAL A 96 -3.81 -6.68 4.52
N ILE A 97 -4.63 -5.97 3.77
CA ILE A 97 -4.19 -5.06 2.70
C ILE A 97 -4.79 -3.67 2.88
N GLY A 98 -3.98 -2.64 2.68
CA GLY A 98 -4.44 -1.25 2.66
C GLY A 98 -5.13 -0.87 1.35
N ASP A 99 -6.00 0.14 1.42
CA ASP A 99 -6.74 0.66 0.26
C ASP A 99 -5.83 1.18 -0.86
N GLY A 100 -4.67 1.75 -0.52
CA GLY A 100 -3.65 2.14 -1.49
C GLY A 100 -3.03 0.93 -2.20
N SER A 101 -2.59 -0.08 -1.45
CA SER A 101 -2.00 -1.30 -2.00
C SER A 101 -3.01 -2.13 -2.81
N PHE A 102 -4.29 -2.03 -2.48
CA PHE A 102 -5.35 -2.73 -3.20
C PHE A 102 -5.53 -2.20 -4.64
N THR A 103 -5.01 -1.02 -4.97
CA THR A 103 -5.07 -0.49 -6.35
C THR A 103 -4.06 -1.11 -7.30
N GLY A 104 -3.09 -1.87 -6.82
CA GLY A 104 -2.11 -2.57 -7.65
C GLY A 104 -2.71 -3.74 -8.42
N GLY A 105 -2.26 -3.98 -9.66
CA GLY A 105 -2.78 -5.02 -10.56
C GLY A 105 -2.75 -6.41 -9.94
N LEU A 106 -1.66 -6.79 -9.28
CA LEU A 106 -1.48 -8.09 -8.64
C LEU A 106 -2.58 -8.40 -7.59
N ALA A 107 -3.10 -7.38 -6.89
CA ALA A 107 -4.21 -7.55 -5.96
C ALA A 107 -5.49 -7.99 -6.68
N PHE A 108 -5.80 -7.39 -7.85
CA PHE A 108 -6.95 -7.77 -8.67
C PHE A 108 -6.78 -9.16 -9.28
N GLU A 109 -5.58 -9.50 -9.76
CA GLU A 109 -5.26 -10.85 -10.27
C GLU A 109 -5.50 -11.91 -9.19
N ALA A 110 -5.01 -11.66 -7.97
CA ALA A 110 -5.19 -12.54 -6.84
C ALA A 110 -6.67 -12.69 -6.45
N MET A 111 -7.43 -11.60 -6.40
CA MET A 111 -8.87 -11.62 -6.13
C MET A 111 -9.62 -12.43 -7.18
N ASN A 112 -9.33 -12.20 -8.46
CA ASN A 112 -9.94 -12.93 -9.56
C ASN A 112 -9.68 -14.44 -9.47
N ASN A 113 -8.46 -14.83 -9.11
CA ASN A 113 -8.08 -16.24 -8.98
C ASN A 113 -8.71 -16.89 -7.73
N ALA A 114 -8.70 -16.18 -6.58
CA ALA A 114 -9.18 -16.70 -5.31
C ALA A 114 -10.72 -16.78 -5.20
N GLY A 115 -11.47 -16.10 -6.05
CA GLY A 115 -12.92 -15.94 -5.93
C GLY A 115 -13.74 -17.24 -5.94
N ARG A 116 -13.20 -18.33 -6.48
CA ARG A 116 -13.85 -19.66 -6.47
C ARG A 116 -13.39 -20.57 -5.34
N PHE A 117 -12.54 -20.08 -4.47
CA PHE A 117 -12.00 -20.87 -3.35
C PHE A 117 -13.03 -21.01 -2.25
N LYS A 118 -13.31 -22.25 -1.82
CA LYS A 118 -14.34 -22.54 -0.82
C LYS A 118 -13.73 -23.09 0.47
N LYS A 119 -12.87 -22.28 1.10
CA LYS A 119 -12.19 -22.64 2.35
C LYS A 119 -11.92 -21.39 3.19
N ASN A 120 -11.25 -21.55 4.28
CA ASN A 120 -10.95 -20.59 5.34
C ASN A 120 -10.00 -19.46 4.87
N PHE A 121 -10.46 -18.60 3.95
CA PHE A 121 -9.68 -17.50 3.38
C PHE A 121 -10.39 -16.15 3.55
N ILE A 122 -9.71 -15.21 4.18
CA ILE A 122 -10.25 -13.89 4.50
C ILE A 122 -9.29 -12.82 4.00
N VAL A 123 -9.79 -11.86 3.27
CA VAL A 123 -9.08 -10.62 2.89
C VAL A 123 -9.66 -9.49 3.72
N ILE A 124 -8.82 -8.80 4.48
CA ILE A 124 -9.19 -7.59 5.22
C ILE A 124 -8.71 -6.39 4.44
N LEU A 125 -9.64 -5.61 3.92
CA LEU A 125 -9.38 -4.32 3.31
C LEU A 125 -9.39 -3.25 4.38
N ASN A 126 -8.20 -2.75 4.75
CA ASN A 126 -8.03 -1.64 5.68
C ASN A 126 -8.12 -0.31 4.92
N ASP A 127 -9.29 0.32 4.99
CA ASP A 127 -9.59 1.57 4.30
C ASP A 127 -9.40 2.77 5.23
N ASN A 128 -8.30 3.49 5.07
CA ASN A 128 -8.00 4.72 5.79
C ASN A 128 -8.02 5.99 4.92
N LYS A 129 -8.45 5.87 3.65
CA LYS A 129 -8.55 6.95 2.65
C LYS A 129 -7.21 7.53 2.20
N MET A 130 -6.11 6.90 2.56
CA MET A 130 -4.76 7.42 2.34
C MET A 130 -3.81 6.29 1.92
N SER A 131 -3.03 6.57 0.86
CA SER A 131 -1.72 5.94 0.65
C SER A 131 -0.62 6.87 1.21
N ILE A 132 0.50 7.03 0.52
CA ILE A 132 1.50 8.08 0.81
C ILE A 132 0.88 9.48 0.58
N SER A 133 0.02 9.60 -0.44
CA SER A 133 -0.83 10.76 -0.74
C SER A 133 -2.32 10.36 -0.70
N LYS A 134 -3.24 11.29 -1.04
CA LYS A 134 -4.65 10.91 -1.25
C LYS A 134 -4.74 9.90 -2.38
N ASN A 135 -5.44 8.80 -2.14
CA ASN A 135 -5.63 7.76 -3.15
C ASN A 135 -6.22 8.31 -4.45
N VAL A 136 -5.63 7.94 -5.58
CA VAL A 136 -6.07 8.38 -6.92
C VAL A 136 -6.90 7.30 -7.62
N GLY A 137 -7.70 7.72 -8.61
CA GLY A 137 -8.46 6.81 -9.46
C GLY A 137 -9.90 6.57 -9.04
N ALA A 138 -10.55 5.60 -9.71
CA ALA A 138 -11.96 5.29 -9.54
C ALA A 138 -12.24 4.42 -8.30
N PHE A 139 -11.31 3.55 -7.92
CA PHE A 139 -11.49 2.62 -6.81
C PHE A 139 -11.70 3.31 -5.45
N PRO A 140 -10.93 4.32 -5.04
CA PRO A 140 -11.21 5.08 -3.83
C PRO A 140 -12.57 5.80 -3.84
N ARG A 141 -13.04 6.26 -5.02
CA ARG A 141 -14.39 6.81 -5.18
C ARG A 141 -15.45 5.73 -4.95
N TYR A 142 -15.25 4.53 -5.49
CA TYR A 142 -16.12 3.38 -5.26
C TYR A 142 -16.22 3.04 -3.76
N LEU A 143 -15.10 2.94 -3.03
CA LEU A 143 -15.09 2.70 -1.59
C LEU A 143 -15.84 3.80 -0.81
N THR A 144 -15.71 5.06 -1.25
CA THR A 144 -16.49 6.18 -0.68
C THR A 144 -17.98 5.99 -0.88
N THR A 145 -18.41 5.56 -2.08
CA THR A 145 -19.82 5.28 -2.37
C THR A 145 -20.35 4.15 -1.48
N VAL A 146 -19.58 3.07 -1.29
CA VAL A 146 -19.94 1.96 -0.39
C VAL A 146 -20.14 2.43 1.06
N ARG A 147 -19.28 3.35 1.53
CA ARG A 147 -19.38 3.91 2.89
C ARG A 147 -20.58 4.84 3.12
N ILE A 148 -21.05 5.53 2.09
CA ILE A 148 -22.13 6.55 2.18
C ILE A 148 -23.52 5.93 2.01
N GLN A 149 -23.63 4.64 1.76
CA GLN A 149 -24.93 4.00 1.51
C GLN A 149 -25.92 4.24 2.68
N PRO A 150 -27.19 4.59 2.40
CA PRO A 150 -28.16 5.00 3.42
C PRO A 150 -28.42 3.98 4.52
N TRP A 151 -28.24 2.69 4.25
CA TRP A 151 -28.41 1.63 5.22
C TRP A 151 -27.31 1.64 6.31
N TYR A 152 -26.05 1.94 5.96
CA TYR A 152 -24.96 2.07 6.90
C TYR A 152 -25.23 3.22 7.91
N ILE A 153 -25.65 4.37 7.40
CA ILE A 153 -26.04 5.53 8.23
C ILE A 153 -27.24 5.17 9.13
N ARG A 154 -28.18 4.36 8.64
CA ARG A 154 -29.38 3.94 9.39
C ARG A 154 -29.04 2.93 10.48
N VAL A 155 -28.13 1.99 10.22
CA VAL A 155 -27.63 1.02 11.24
C VAL A 155 -26.88 1.75 12.34
N LYS A 156 -25.95 2.66 11.99
CA LYS A 156 -25.19 3.45 12.99
C LYS A 156 -26.12 4.32 13.87
N LYS A 157 -27.08 5.02 13.28
CA LYS A 157 -28.07 5.83 14.05
C LYS A 157 -29.02 4.98 14.91
N ASN A 158 -29.39 3.78 14.46
CA ASN A 158 -30.28 2.91 15.24
C ASN A 158 -29.56 2.22 16.39
N THR A 159 -28.29 1.84 16.25
CA THR A 159 -27.50 1.30 17.38
C THR A 159 -27.28 2.35 18.46
N GLU A 160 -26.95 3.60 18.12
CA GLU A 160 -26.79 4.68 19.09
C GLU A 160 -28.14 5.02 19.80
N LYS A 161 -29.27 5.03 19.08
CA LYS A 161 -30.60 5.28 19.65
C LYS A 161 -31.14 4.13 20.50
N VAL A 162 -30.77 2.89 20.18
CA VAL A 162 -31.21 1.71 20.96
C VAL A 162 -30.39 1.57 22.22
N LEU A 163 -29.07 1.84 22.20
CA LEU A 163 -28.26 1.85 23.43
C LEU A 163 -28.68 2.95 24.43
N SER A 164 -29.09 4.13 23.93
CA SER A 164 -29.49 5.25 24.77
C SER A 164 -30.88 5.11 25.40
N LYS A 165 -31.68 4.10 25.01
CA LYS A 165 -33.07 3.89 25.45
C LYS A 165 -33.33 2.64 26.30
N ILE A 166 -32.28 1.87 26.65
CA ILE A 166 -32.45 0.67 27.45
C ILE A 166 -32.29 1.00 28.95
N PRO A 167 -33.35 1.00 29.76
CA PRO A 167 -33.20 1.03 31.18
C PRO A 167 -32.59 -0.27 31.70
N LEU A 168 -31.80 -0.18 32.75
CA LEU A 168 -31.03 -1.25 33.40
C LEU A 168 -31.94 -2.35 34.01
N PHE A 169 -32.60 -3.21 33.21
CA PHE A 169 -33.28 -4.39 33.73
C PHE A 169 -33.27 -5.57 32.78
N GLY A 170 -32.61 -6.66 33.17
CA GLY A 170 -33.02 -8.03 32.94
C GLY A 170 -32.30 -8.89 31.88
N ARG A 171 -31.77 -9.95 32.35
CA ARG A 171 -31.14 -11.10 31.66
C ARG A 171 -31.92 -11.79 30.51
N PRO A 172 -33.23 -11.60 30.24
CA PRO A 172 -33.87 -12.20 29.06
C PRO A 172 -33.60 -11.47 27.74
N ILE A 173 -33.14 -10.22 27.75
CA ILE A 173 -32.89 -9.41 26.55
C ILE A 173 -31.66 -9.91 25.79
N SER A 174 -30.68 -10.51 26.45
CA SER A 174 -29.50 -11.09 25.79
C SER A 174 -29.83 -12.26 24.86
N ALA A 175 -30.87 -13.04 25.16
CA ALA A 175 -31.32 -14.14 24.31
C ALA A 175 -32.13 -13.64 23.10
N PHE A 176 -32.89 -12.57 23.26
CA PHE A 176 -33.62 -11.92 22.16
C PHE A 176 -32.68 -11.18 21.22
N LEU A 177 -31.66 -10.50 21.74
CA LEU A 177 -30.58 -9.88 20.97
C LEU A 177 -29.70 -10.93 20.26
N ARG A 178 -29.50 -12.11 20.85
CA ARG A 178 -28.88 -13.26 20.15
C ARG A 178 -29.72 -13.77 18.99
N ARG A 179 -31.03 -13.77 19.07
CA ARG A 179 -31.94 -14.19 17.98
C ARG A 179 -32.13 -13.11 16.91
N SER A 180 -32.10 -11.82 17.26
CA SER A 180 -32.08 -10.75 16.27
C SER A 180 -30.71 -10.58 15.60
N LYS A 181 -29.61 -11.02 16.23
CA LYS A 181 -28.30 -11.16 15.57
C LYS A 181 -28.28 -12.18 14.41
N SER A 182 -29.21 -13.14 14.37
CA SER A 182 -29.39 -14.04 13.21
C SER A 182 -29.96 -13.29 11.98
N LYS A 183 -30.53 -12.10 12.15
CA LYS A 183 -30.95 -11.21 11.06
C LYS A 183 -29.81 -10.35 10.47
N ILE A 184 -28.58 -10.43 11.02
CA ILE A 184 -27.34 -9.93 10.38
C ILE A 184 -27.07 -10.67 9.05
N LYS A 185 -27.73 -11.81 8.82
CA LYS A 185 -27.76 -12.53 7.56
C LYS A 185 -28.20 -11.68 6.35
N ASN A 186 -28.80 -10.52 6.57
CA ASN A 186 -29.23 -9.59 5.52
C ASN A 186 -28.31 -8.38 5.33
N LEU A 187 -27.14 -8.34 6.00
CA LEU A 187 -26.08 -7.35 5.78
C LEU A 187 -25.10 -7.77 4.67
N VAL A 188 -25.35 -8.92 4.03
CA VAL A 188 -24.63 -9.29 2.81
C VAL A 188 -25.14 -8.42 1.69
N TYR A 189 -24.37 -7.43 1.32
CA TYR A 189 -24.63 -6.57 0.16
C TYR A 189 -24.47 -7.42 -1.10
N LYS A 190 -25.54 -7.71 -1.81
CA LYS A 190 -25.50 -8.26 -3.17
C LYS A 190 -25.27 -7.13 -4.14
N ASN A 191 -24.28 -7.28 -5.02
CA ASN A 191 -23.86 -6.38 -6.11
C ASN A 191 -22.75 -5.36 -5.77
N THR A 192 -21.78 -5.74 -4.94
CA THR A 192 -20.50 -5.04 -4.86
C THR A 192 -19.53 -5.53 -5.95
N LEU A 193 -18.50 -4.74 -6.25
CA LEU A 193 -17.37 -5.20 -7.08
C LEU A 193 -16.78 -6.52 -6.56
N PHE A 194 -16.74 -6.69 -5.26
CA PHE A 194 -16.18 -7.87 -4.58
C PHE A 194 -17.03 -9.13 -4.80
N ASP A 195 -18.36 -8.99 -4.86
CA ASP A 195 -19.26 -10.10 -5.20
C ASP A 195 -19.02 -10.57 -6.64
N CYS A 196 -18.69 -9.66 -7.57
CA CYS A 196 -18.33 -10.02 -8.94
C CYS A 196 -17.05 -10.87 -8.99
N PHE A 197 -16.11 -10.67 -8.06
CA PHE A 197 -14.95 -11.54 -7.88
C PHE A 197 -15.27 -12.84 -7.13
N GLY A 198 -16.48 -13.03 -6.63
CA GLY A 198 -16.89 -14.24 -5.88
C GLY A 198 -16.58 -14.19 -4.39
N PHE A 199 -16.25 -13.04 -3.85
CA PHE A 199 -16.03 -12.83 -2.42
C PHE A 199 -17.34 -12.46 -1.71
N THR A 200 -17.55 -13.02 -0.52
CA THR A 200 -18.59 -12.53 0.37
C THR A 200 -18.12 -11.24 1.04
N TYR A 201 -18.78 -10.14 0.74
CA TYR A 201 -18.45 -8.85 1.33
C TYR A 201 -19.08 -8.67 2.71
N ILE A 202 -18.29 -8.26 3.69
CA ILE A 202 -18.71 -7.85 5.04
C ILE A 202 -18.17 -6.45 5.31
N GLY A 203 -19.00 -5.55 5.79
CA GLY A 203 -18.59 -4.21 6.18
C GLY A 203 -19.42 -3.11 5.53
N PRO A 204 -18.98 -1.84 5.64
CA PRO A 204 -17.78 -1.42 6.37
C PRO A 204 -17.92 -1.52 7.89
N ILE A 205 -16.82 -1.87 8.60
CA ILE A 205 -16.73 -2.04 10.04
C ILE A 205 -15.84 -0.94 10.62
N ASP A 206 -16.15 -0.46 11.83
CA ASP A 206 -15.27 0.47 12.54
C ASP A 206 -14.01 -0.28 13.01
N GLY A 207 -12.85 0.10 12.45
CA GLY A 207 -11.57 -0.51 12.75
C GLY A 207 -10.98 -0.13 14.11
N HIS A 208 -11.65 0.72 14.86
CA HIS A 208 -11.27 1.13 16.23
C HIS A 208 -12.23 0.58 17.31
N ASP A 209 -13.25 -0.19 16.92
CA ASP A 209 -14.15 -0.91 17.83
C ASP A 209 -13.77 -2.39 17.90
N ILE A 210 -12.99 -2.78 18.92
CA ILE A 210 -12.52 -4.16 19.10
C ILE A 210 -13.69 -5.17 19.18
N PRO A 211 -14.75 -4.95 19.98
CA PRO A 211 -15.92 -5.82 20.02
C PRO A 211 -16.60 -6.01 18.64
N GLU A 212 -16.75 -4.93 17.85
CA GLU A 212 -17.33 -5.00 16.51
C GLU A 212 -16.43 -5.81 15.57
N LEU A 213 -15.11 -5.58 15.61
CA LEU A 213 -14.11 -6.32 14.84
C LEU A 213 -14.13 -7.82 15.19
N GLU A 214 -14.11 -8.19 16.48
CA GLU A 214 -14.15 -9.60 16.92
C GLU A 214 -15.44 -10.31 16.46
N ASN A 215 -16.57 -9.62 16.53
CA ASN A 215 -17.85 -10.16 16.05
C ASN A 215 -17.82 -10.40 14.53
N ALA A 216 -17.29 -9.43 13.75
CA ALA A 216 -17.19 -9.52 12.29
C ALA A 216 -16.19 -10.62 11.86
N LEU A 217 -15.02 -10.69 12.49
CA LEU A 217 -14.00 -11.72 12.24
C LEU A 217 -14.54 -13.13 12.57
N SER A 218 -15.24 -13.26 13.72
CA SER A 218 -15.87 -14.53 14.11
C SER A 218 -17.00 -14.95 13.16
N ALA A 219 -17.72 -13.99 12.58
CA ALA A 219 -18.70 -14.27 11.54
C ALA A 219 -18.03 -14.69 10.23
N ALA A 220 -16.95 -14.01 9.82
CA ALA A 220 -16.17 -14.33 8.62
C ALA A 220 -15.60 -15.76 8.68
N LYS A 221 -15.09 -16.20 9.83
CA LYS A 221 -14.59 -17.58 10.04
C LYS A 221 -15.62 -18.67 9.75
N LYS A 222 -16.92 -18.38 9.83
CA LYS A 222 -18.01 -19.36 9.65
C LYS A 222 -18.49 -19.45 8.21
N ILE A 223 -17.99 -18.59 7.32
CA ILE A 223 -18.41 -18.52 5.92
C ILE A 223 -17.53 -19.45 5.08
N ASN A 224 -18.17 -20.35 4.33
CA ASN A 224 -17.49 -21.33 3.48
C ASN A 224 -17.30 -20.80 2.04
N SER A 225 -16.83 -19.57 1.92
CA SER A 225 -16.42 -18.90 0.68
C SER A 225 -15.33 -17.88 1.03
N PRO A 226 -14.56 -17.36 0.06
CA PRO A 226 -13.64 -16.28 0.35
C PRO A 226 -14.41 -15.05 0.85
N VAL A 227 -13.91 -14.44 1.90
CA VAL A 227 -14.53 -13.26 2.53
C VAL A 227 -13.66 -12.04 2.30
N LEU A 228 -14.27 -10.93 1.91
CA LEU A 228 -13.65 -9.61 2.00
C LEU A 228 -14.30 -8.84 3.15
N LEU A 229 -13.52 -8.61 4.20
CA LEU A 229 -13.90 -7.79 5.34
C LEU A 229 -13.38 -6.36 5.14
N HIS A 230 -14.28 -5.41 4.95
CA HIS A 230 -13.95 -4.00 4.78
C HIS A 230 -13.94 -3.30 6.13
N VAL A 231 -12.77 -2.83 6.55
CA VAL A 231 -12.53 -2.18 7.83
C VAL A 231 -12.13 -0.73 7.57
N VAL A 232 -12.79 0.22 8.24
CA VAL A 232 -12.48 1.65 8.11
C VAL A 232 -11.67 2.10 9.31
N THR A 233 -10.49 2.64 9.07
CA THR A 233 -9.59 3.13 10.12
C THR A 233 -9.21 4.59 9.91
N LYS A 234 -8.65 5.21 10.95
CA LYS A 234 -8.03 6.54 10.89
C LYS A 234 -6.50 6.38 10.99
N LYS A 235 -5.79 6.76 9.93
CA LYS A 235 -4.32 6.72 9.92
C LYS A 235 -3.75 7.65 11.00
N GLY A 236 -2.79 7.16 11.77
CA GLY A 236 -2.20 7.93 12.88
C GLY A 236 -3.00 7.91 14.18
N LYS A 237 -4.12 7.17 14.26
CA LYS A 237 -5.02 7.11 15.43
C LYS A 237 -4.25 6.93 16.75
N GLY A 238 -4.53 7.82 17.71
CA GLY A 238 -3.89 7.85 19.00
C GLY A 238 -2.69 8.81 19.11
N TYR A 239 -2.28 9.45 18.01
CA TYR A 239 -1.25 10.50 18.02
C TYR A 239 -1.72 11.69 17.16
N LEU A 240 -2.13 12.77 17.81
CA LEU A 240 -2.80 13.92 17.17
C LEU A 240 -2.04 14.51 15.98
N PRO A 241 -0.70 14.77 16.05
CA PRO A 241 0.04 15.27 14.89
C PRO A 241 -0.03 14.34 13.67
N ALA A 242 -0.03 13.02 13.87
CA ALA A 242 -0.16 12.05 12.79
C ALA A 242 -1.60 11.91 12.27
N GLU A 243 -2.60 12.15 13.11
CA GLU A 243 -4.01 12.19 12.69
C GLU A 243 -4.31 13.39 11.79
N GLU A 244 -3.69 14.54 12.08
CA GLU A 244 -3.85 15.79 11.32
C GLU A 244 -3.02 15.80 10.04
N ASN A 245 -1.80 15.22 10.07
CA ASN A 245 -0.86 15.19 8.94
C ASN A 245 -0.42 13.76 8.56
N PRO A 246 -1.35 12.86 8.22
CA PRO A 246 -1.05 11.43 8.01
C PRO A 246 -0.07 11.15 6.86
N GLY A 247 0.03 12.05 5.88
CA GLY A 247 0.99 11.97 4.78
C GLY A 247 2.43 12.19 5.23
N THR A 248 2.67 13.15 6.11
CA THR A 248 4.00 13.44 6.68
C THR A 248 4.49 12.26 7.53
N PHE A 249 3.61 11.71 8.38
CA PHE A 249 3.95 10.60 9.26
C PHE A 249 3.93 9.22 8.59
N HIS A 250 3.68 9.14 7.29
CA HIS A 250 3.74 7.85 6.58
C HIS A 250 5.16 7.28 6.51
N GLY A 251 6.16 8.13 6.35
CA GLY A 251 7.57 7.75 6.26
C GLY A 251 8.47 8.82 6.89
N ILE A 252 8.12 9.30 8.07
CA ILE A 252 8.89 10.30 8.80
C ILE A 252 10.16 9.66 9.38
N GLY A 253 11.27 10.39 9.34
CA GLY A 253 12.49 10.04 10.06
C GLY A 253 12.35 10.27 11.57
N LYS A 254 13.47 10.53 12.26
CA LYS A 254 13.42 10.90 13.67
C LYS A 254 12.72 12.26 13.83
N PHE A 255 11.79 12.33 14.76
CA PHE A 255 11.01 13.54 15.06
C PHE A 255 10.85 13.70 16.57
N ASP A 256 10.59 14.91 17.00
CA ASP A 256 10.24 15.21 18.38
C ASP A 256 8.80 14.77 18.66
N ILE A 257 8.60 13.96 19.71
CA ILE A 257 7.31 13.33 19.97
C ILE A 257 6.24 14.31 20.48
N ASP A 258 6.66 15.39 21.14
CA ASP A 258 5.73 16.37 21.73
C ASP A 258 5.26 17.35 20.66
N SER A 259 6.14 17.84 19.82
CA SER A 259 5.81 18.78 18.74
C SER A 259 5.40 18.11 17.42
N GLY A 260 5.84 16.88 17.17
CA GLY A 260 5.67 16.19 15.88
C GLY A 260 6.61 16.67 14.79
N GLU A 261 7.55 17.58 15.10
CA GLU A 261 8.43 18.17 14.10
C GLU A 261 9.65 17.27 13.79
N PRO A 262 10.06 17.16 12.51
CA PRO A 262 11.26 16.42 12.12
C PRO A 262 12.52 17.03 12.73
N ILE A 263 13.41 16.20 13.30
CA ILE A 263 14.67 16.63 13.90
C ILE A 263 15.68 17.12 12.83
N SER A 264 15.57 16.64 11.60
CA SER A 264 16.42 17.05 10.49
C SER A 264 15.66 17.09 9.17
N SER A 265 15.89 18.13 8.38
CA SER A 265 15.49 18.21 6.98
C SER A 265 16.72 18.49 6.13
N HIS A 266 17.03 17.62 5.17
CA HIS A 266 18.13 17.84 4.23
C HIS A 266 17.62 18.05 2.81
N LYS A 267 18.24 18.99 2.07
CA LYS A 267 18.06 19.09 0.62
C LYS A 267 18.83 17.93 -0.01
N GLY A 268 18.14 16.91 -0.49
CA GLY A 268 18.76 15.76 -1.13
C GLY A 268 18.53 15.74 -2.63
N PHE A 269 19.07 14.72 -3.29
CA PHE A 269 18.93 14.49 -4.73
C PHE A 269 17.48 14.52 -5.21
N SER A 270 16.52 13.99 -4.45
CA SER A 270 15.09 14.03 -4.81
C SER A 270 14.55 15.46 -4.95
N ALA A 271 14.95 16.38 -4.04
CA ALA A 271 14.53 17.76 -4.10
C ALA A 271 15.18 18.49 -5.29
N GLU A 272 16.45 18.21 -5.57
CA GLU A 272 17.18 18.78 -6.71
C GLU A 272 16.61 18.29 -8.04
N PHE A 273 16.27 16.99 -8.14
CA PHE A 273 15.55 16.41 -9.27
C PHE A 273 14.24 17.16 -9.54
N GLY A 274 13.39 17.30 -8.51
CA GLY A 274 12.10 17.96 -8.66
C GLY A 274 12.20 19.42 -9.07
N ASN A 275 13.16 20.19 -8.52
CA ASN A 275 13.42 21.57 -8.90
C ASN A 275 13.88 21.66 -10.37
N THR A 276 14.87 20.84 -10.74
CA THR A 276 15.40 20.82 -12.11
C THR A 276 14.32 20.44 -13.13
N LEU A 277 13.50 19.45 -12.83
CA LEU A 277 12.42 19.04 -13.74
C LEU A 277 11.36 20.13 -13.89
N CYS A 278 11.04 20.89 -12.83
CA CYS A 278 10.16 22.07 -12.92
C CYS A 278 10.77 23.14 -13.84
N GLU A 279 12.05 23.51 -13.65
CA GLU A 279 12.73 24.50 -14.49
C GLU A 279 12.75 24.10 -15.98
N LEU A 280 12.95 22.81 -16.27
CA LEU A 280 12.92 22.32 -17.65
C LEU A 280 11.48 22.34 -18.21
N ALA A 281 10.48 21.99 -17.40
CA ALA A 281 9.09 21.99 -17.81
C ALA A 281 8.48 23.39 -18.00
N GLU A 282 9.04 24.42 -17.40
CA GLU A 282 8.69 25.82 -17.69
C GLU A 282 9.04 26.18 -19.14
N LYS A 283 10.21 25.69 -19.62
CA LYS A 283 10.74 25.96 -20.95
C LYS A 283 10.19 25.05 -22.03
N ASP A 284 9.83 23.79 -21.67
CA ASP A 284 9.34 22.78 -22.59
C ASP A 284 8.01 22.18 -22.10
N LYS A 285 6.93 22.55 -22.80
CA LYS A 285 5.56 22.08 -22.52
C LYS A 285 5.32 20.61 -22.85
N LYS A 286 6.27 19.92 -23.52
CA LYS A 286 6.18 18.50 -23.82
C LYS A 286 6.57 17.61 -22.63
N ILE A 287 7.28 18.15 -21.64
CA ILE A 287 7.68 17.41 -20.44
C ILE A 287 6.47 17.09 -19.58
N CYS A 288 6.29 15.81 -19.29
CA CYS A 288 5.28 15.26 -18.37
C CYS A 288 5.97 14.52 -17.23
N ALA A 289 5.50 14.70 -16.00
CA ALA A 289 5.98 13.94 -14.84
C ALA A 289 4.97 12.87 -14.45
N ILE A 290 5.46 11.65 -14.24
CA ILE A 290 4.67 10.50 -13.82
C ILE A 290 5.26 9.97 -12.51
N THR A 291 4.42 9.54 -11.60
CA THR A 291 4.83 8.86 -10.37
C THR A 291 3.81 7.78 -9.97
N ALA A 292 4.25 6.82 -9.19
CA ALA A 292 3.40 5.74 -8.65
C ALA A 292 3.18 5.94 -7.14
N ALA A 293 2.32 6.88 -6.75
CA ALA A 293 2.02 7.27 -5.37
C ALA A 293 3.23 7.81 -4.57
N MET A 294 4.28 8.30 -5.24
CA MET A 294 5.53 8.73 -4.62
C MET A 294 5.86 10.22 -4.85
N ALA A 295 4.88 11.08 -5.15
CA ALA A 295 5.11 12.48 -5.51
C ALA A 295 6.02 13.23 -4.52
N LYS A 296 5.74 13.12 -3.22
CA LYS A 296 6.56 13.73 -2.15
C LYS A 296 7.95 13.10 -2.08
N GLY A 297 8.00 11.77 -2.09
CA GLY A 297 9.25 11.03 -1.92
C GLY A 297 10.24 11.20 -3.07
N THR A 298 9.76 11.49 -4.27
CA THR A 298 10.58 11.74 -5.48
C THR A 298 10.75 13.23 -5.80
N GLY A 299 10.29 14.14 -4.91
CA GLY A 299 10.47 15.59 -5.09
C GLY A 299 9.52 16.26 -6.09
N LEU A 300 8.47 15.54 -6.56
CA LEU A 300 7.53 16.05 -7.57
C LEU A 300 6.39 16.91 -7.01
N GLU A 301 6.39 17.25 -5.72
CA GLU A 301 5.31 18.08 -5.14
C GLU A 301 5.16 19.43 -5.86
N LYS A 302 6.26 20.13 -6.10
CA LYS A 302 6.24 21.41 -6.84
C LYS A 302 5.68 21.22 -8.25
N PHE A 303 6.14 20.20 -8.97
CA PHE A 303 5.65 19.90 -10.31
C PHE A 303 4.14 19.67 -10.33
N SER A 304 3.61 18.96 -9.35
CA SER A 304 2.17 18.67 -9.22
C SER A 304 1.32 19.93 -9.01
N ILE A 305 1.89 21.00 -8.49
CA ILE A 305 1.23 22.29 -8.26
C ILE A 305 1.34 23.17 -9.50
N TYR A 306 2.56 23.40 -10.00
CA TYR A 306 2.83 24.36 -11.08
C TYR A 306 2.50 23.82 -12.48
N HIS A 307 2.56 22.50 -12.67
CA HIS A 307 2.34 21.84 -13.97
C HIS A 307 1.27 20.76 -13.88
N LYS A 308 0.19 21.02 -13.18
CA LYS A 308 -0.89 20.09 -12.83
C LYS A 308 -1.40 19.25 -14.02
N GLU A 309 -1.59 19.89 -15.18
CA GLU A 309 -2.12 19.24 -16.41
C GLU A 309 -1.15 18.23 -17.03
N ARG A 310 0.12 18.27 -16.61
CA ARG A 310 1.20 17.41 -17.10
C ARG A 310 1.81 16.54 -16.00
N PHE A 311 1.13 16.48 -14.84
CA PHE A 311 1.49 15.65 -13.71
C PHE A 311 0.51 14.48 -13.60
N PHE A 312 1.03 13.26 -13.54
CA PHE A 312 0.24 12.03 -13.46
C PHE A 312 0.70 11.18 -12.29
N ASP A 313 -0.11 11.10 -11.24
CA ASP A 313 0.05 10.10 -10.20
C ASP A 313 -0.87 8.92 -10.56
N VAL A 314 -0.29 7.78 -10.86
CA VAL A 314 -1.03 6.58 -11.30
C VAL A 314 -1.44 5.67 -10.14
N GLY A 315 -1.15 6.05 -8.90
CA GLY A 315 -1.28 5.16 -7.75
C GLY A 315 -0.16 4.13 -7.70
N ILE A 316 -0.30 3.08 -6.89
CA ILE A 316 0.71 2.03 -6.80
C ILE A 316 0.55 1.08 -7.99
N ALA A 317 1.08 1.49 -9.14
CA ALA A 317 0.94 0.79 -10.42
C ALA A 317 2.12 1.12 -11.36
N GLU A 318 3.30 0.63 -11.02
CA GLU A 318 4.55 0.92 -11.72
C GLU A 318 4.52 0.38 -13.17
N GLU A 319 3.92 -0.78 -13.40
CA GLU A 319 3.75 -1.39 -14.71
C GLU A 319 2.91 -0.47 -15.63
N HIS A 320 1.78 0.02 -15.09
CA HIS A 320 0.93 0.98 -15.79
C HIS A 320 1.66 2.29 -16.07
N ALA A 321 2.49 2.77 -15.13
CA ALA A 321 3.26 4.01 -15.29
C ALA A 321 4.17 3.98 -16.53
N VAL A 322 4.88 2.87 -16.75
CA VAL A 322 5.78 2.73 -17.90
C VAL A 322 4.99 2.64 -19.21
N THR A 323 3.99 1.78 -19.29
CA THR A 323 3.14 1.67 -20.49
C THR A 323 2.42 3.00 -20.80
N PHE A 324 1.95 3.71 -19.78
CA PHE A 324 1.35 5.03 -19.92
C PHE A 324 2.37 6.07 -20.44
N ALA A 325 3.60 6.05 -19.93
CA ALA A 325 4.70 6.88 -20.44
C ALA A 325 4.96 6.60 -21.92
N CYS A 326 4.98 5.33 -22.33
CA CYS A 326 5.11 4.95 -23.73
C CYS A 326 3.99 5.51 -24.61
N GLY A 327 2.74 5.48 -24.11
CA GLY A 327 1.60 6.10 -24.78
C GLY A 327 1.77 7.61 -24.98
N LEU A 328 2.27 8.33 -23.98
CA LEU A 328 2.59 9.76 -24.10
C LEU A 328 3.71 10.03 -25.10
N ALA A 329 4.80 9.24 -25.02
CA ALA A 329 5.94 9.36 -25.91
C ALA A 329 5.56 9.12 -27.38
N SER A 330 4.68 8.17 -27.66
CA SER A 330 4.19 7.86 -29.01
C SER A 330 3.45 9.03 -29.69
N LYS A 331 3.03 10.02 -28.90
CA LYS A 331 2.39 11.25 -29.38
C LYS A 331 3.29 12.49 -29.24
N GLY A 332 4.60 12.30 -29.05
CA GLY A 332 5.61 13.34 -29.06
C GLY A 332 5.76 14.11 -27.75
N MET A 333 5.20 13.60 -26.64
CA MET A 333 5.49 14.11 -25.29
C MET A 333 6.85 13.57 -24.82
N ARG A 334 7.39 14.20 -23.76
CA ARG A 334 8.64 13.79 -23.08
C ARG A 334 8.32 13.35 -21.65
N PRO A 335 7.86 12.11 -21.43
CA PRO A 335 7.50 11.62 -20.14
C PRO A 335 8.74 11.30 -19.30
N VAL A 336 8.69 11.73 -18.04
CA VAL A 336 9.67 11.41 -17.01
C VAL A 336 8.95 10.64 -15.90
N PHE A 337 9.25 9.36 -15.74
CA PHE A 337 8.70 8.52 -14.68
C PHE A 337 9.65 8.50 -13.49
N ALA A 338 9.22 9.09 -12.36
CA ALA A 338 9.98 9.13 -11.13
C ALA A 338 9.53 8.02 -10.17
N VAL A 339 10.46 7.13 -9.84
CA VAL A 339 10.21 5.91 -9.09
C VAL A 339 11.41 5.53 -8.23
N TYR A 340 11.19 4.84 -7.09
CA TYR A 340 12.31 4.26 -6.34
C TYR A 340 12.90 3.07 -7.06
N SER A 341 14.22 2.93 -7.01
CA SER A 341 14.96 1.86 -7.68
C SER A 341 14.37 0.47 -7.40
N THR A 342 14.04 0.17 -6.16
CA THR A 342 13.47 -1.14 -5.79
C THR A 342 12.09 -1.38 -6.42
N PHE A 343 11.25 -0.35 -6.58
CA PHE A 343 9.91 -0.47 -7.16
C PHE A 343 9.92 -0.50 -8.69
N LEU A 344 10.96 0.04 -9.32
CA LEU A 344 11.13 -0.07 -10.78
C LEU A 344 11.17 -1.51 -11.26
N GLN A 345 11.58 -2.46 -10.41
CA GLN A 345 11.62 -3.89 -10.72
C GLN A 345 10.28 -4.44 -11.23
N ARG A 346 9.15 -3.87 -10.77
CA ARG A 346 7.81 -4.30 -11.17
C ARG A 346 7.49 -4.03 -12.63
N SER A 347 8.12 -3.03 -13.22
CA SER A 347 7.87 -2.61 -14.60
C SER A 347 8.95 -3.11 -15.58
N TYR A 348 9.74 -4.12 -15.21
CA TYR A 348 10.84 -4.62 -16.02
C TYR A 348 10.36 -5.10 -17.40
N ASP A 349 9.29 -5.87 -17.47
CA ASP A 349 8.69 -6.33 -18.72
C ASP A 349 8.24 -5.16 -19.60
N GLN A 350 7.56 -4.16 -19.02
CA GLN A 350 7.07 -2.99 -19.77
C GLN A 350 8.22 -2.11 -20.28
N ILE A 351 9.33 -2.04 -19.55
CA ILE A 351 10.54 -1.35 -20.04
C ILE A 351 11.11 -2.05 -21.25
N ILE A 352 11.17 -3.39 -21.24
CA ILE A 352 11.65 -4.18 -22.38
C ILE A 352 10.69 -4.06 -23.56
N HIS A 353 9.45 -4.50 -23.35
CA HIS A 353 8.47 -4.71 -24.42
C HIS A 353 7.86 -3.41 -24.94
N ASP A 354 7.35 -2.58 -24.03
CA ASP A 354 6.58 -1.39 -24.43
C ASP A 354 7.48 -0.21 -24.78
N ALA A 355 8.61 -0.06 -24.09
CA ALA A 355 9.52 1.08 -24.33
C ALA A 355 10.67 0.74 -25.28
N ALA A 356 11.57 -0.16 -24.87
CA ALA A 356 12.83 -0.39 -25.61
C ALA A 356 12.62 -1.04 -26.97
N MET A 357 11.81 -2.12 -27.05
CA MET A 357 11.50 -2.78 -28.31
C MET A 357 10.70 -1.88 -29.27
N SER A 358 9.85 -1.01 -28.72
CA SER A 358 9.08 -0.05 -29.51
C SER A 358 9.88 1.20 -29.93
N GLY A 359 11.12 1.33 -29.48
CA GLY A 359 11.98 2.49 -29.78
C GLY A 359 11.43 3.82 -29.24
N LEU A 360 10.67 3.77 -28.15
CA LEU A 360 10.03 4.94 -27.55
C LEU A 360 10.97 5.62 -26.55
N HIS A 361 11.03 6.95 -26.65
CA HIS A 361 11.84 7.76 -25.73
C HIS A 361 11.05 8.06 -24.46
N ILE A 362 11.45 7.42 -23.36
CA ILE A 362 10.98 7.72 -22.01
C ILE A 362 12.17 7.93 -21.08
N VAL A 363 11.99 8.75 -20.04
CA VAL A 363 13.03 8.97 -19.04
C VAL A 363 12.60 8.32 -17.72
N LEU A 364 13.46 7.46 -17.17
CA LEU A 364 13.31 6.84 -15.86
C LEU A 364 14.15 7.61 -14.85
N ALA A 365 13.52 8.38 -13.96
CA ALA A 365 14.20 9.07 -12.86
C ALA A 365 14.17 8.14 -11.64
N ILE A 366 15.29 7.47 -11.40
CA ILE A 366 15.42 6.38 -10.44
C ILE A 366 15.99 6.90 -9.13
N ASP A 367 15.09 7.19 -8.21
CA ASP A 367 15.41 7.65 -6.87
C ASP A 367 15.84 6.48 -5.96
N ARG A 368 16.60 6.76 -4.91
CA ARG A 368 17.07 5.76 -3.94
C ARG A 368 17.86 4.61 -4.56
N ALA A 369 18.65 4.91 -5.58
CA ALA A 369 19.58 3.95 -6.15
C ALA A 369 20.70 3.61 -5.17
N GLY A 370 21.03 2.33 -5.02
CA GLY A 370 22.02 1.84 -4.08
C GLY A 370 21.44 1.46 -2.72
N ILE A 371 22.23 1.59 -1.67
CA ILE A 371 21.86 1.21 -0.30
C ILE A 371 21.04 2.31 0.35
N VAL A 372 19.87 1.96 0.90
CA VAL A 372 18.92 2.92 1.48
C VAL A 372 18.80 2.85 3.01
N GLY A 373 19.46 1.89 3.67
CA GLY A 373 19.54 1.81 5.13
C GLY A 373 18.25 1.39 5.82
N ASP A 374 17.53 2.31 6.42
CA ASP A 374 16.44 2.10 7.38
C ASP A 374 15.29 1.19 6.91
N ASP A 375 15.03 1.11 5.61
CA ASP A 375 13.99 0.25 5.04
C ASP A 375 14.43 -1.21 4.87
N GLY A 376 15.71 -1.49 5.11
CA GLY A 376 16.28 -2.83 5.16
C GLY A 376 16.38 -3.53 3.80
N GLU A 377 16.54 -4.85 3.84
CA GLU A 377 16.84 -5.69 2.69
C GLU A 377 15.78 -5.65 1.58
N THR A 378 14.53 -5.35 1.91
CA THR A 378 13.41 -5.34 0.96
C THR A 378 13.36 -4.11 0.07
N HIS A 379 14.13 -3.05 0.41
CA HIS A 379 14.05 -1.76 -0.28
C HIS A 379 15.38 -1.28 -0.86
N GLN A 380 16.44 -2.10 -0.83
CA GLN A 380 17.73 -1.74 -1.42
C GLN A 380 17.61 -1.56 -2.94
N GLY A 381 18.13 -0.44 -3.45
CA GLY A 381 18.12 -0.10 -4.87
C GLY A 381 19.35 -0.62 -5.61
N VAL A 382 19.62 -1.92 -5.53
CA VAL A 382 20.88 -2.51 -6.03
C VAL A 382 20.74 -3.27 -7.34
N PHE A 383 19.52 -3.48 -7.83
CA PHE A 383 19.27 -4.29 -9.03
C PHE A 383 19.01 -3.48 -10.29
N ASP A 384 18.79 -2.16 -10.17
CA ASP A 384 18.44 -1.29 -11.29
C ASP A 384 19.45 -1.32 -12.44
N VAL A 385 20.76 -1.23 -12.13
CA VAL A 385 21.80 -1.27 -13.17
C VAL A 385 21.84 -2.62 -13.87
N SER A 386 21.87 -3.74 -13.12
CA SER A 386 21.92 -5.07 -13.74
C SER A 386 20.69 -5.36 -14.59
N MET A 387 19.52 -4.94 -14.12
CA MET A 387 18.25 -5.08 -14.84
C MET A 387 18.24 -4.25 -16.14
N LEU A 388 18.59 -2.98 -16.06
CA LEU A 388 18.55 -2.09 -17.22
C LEU A 388 19.69 -2.37 -18.22
N ASN A 389 20.86 -2.79 -17.74
CA ASN A 389 21.99 -3.13 -18.61
C ASN A 389 21.76 -4.38 -19.49
N SER A 390 20.79 -5.21 -19.13
CA SER A 390 20.38 -6.36 -19.95
C SER A 390 19.47 -5.98 -21.12
N ILE A 391 18.96 -4.75 -21.16
CA ILE A 391 18.02 -4.27 -22.17
C ILE A 391 18.78 -3.49 -23.25
N PRO A 392 18.71 -3.86 -24.53
CA PRO A 392 19.35 -3.12 -25.60
C PRO A 392 18.86 -1.68 -25.71
N ASN A 393 19.75 -0.79 -26.10
CA ASN A 393 19.45 0.62 -26.36
C ASN A 393 18.93 1.41 -25.14
N VAL A 394 19.28 1.02 -23.92
CA VAL A 394 19.04 1.79 -22.71
C VAL A 394 20.31 2.57 -22.33
N THR A 395 20.16 3.87 -22.11
CA THR A 395 21.26 4.72 -21.62
C THR A 395 21.10 4.97 -20.13
N ILE A 396 22.16 4.71 -19.36
CA ILE A 396 22.12 4.85 -17.89
C ILE A 396 23.09 5.97 -17.45
N PHE A 397 22.56 6.97 -16.75
CA PHE A 397 23.33 8.02 -16.10
C PHE A 397 23.36 7.79 -14.58
N SER A 398 24.53 7.95 -13.96
CA SER A 398 24.71 7.79 -12.51
C SER A 398 25.46 9.00 -11.94
N PRO A 399 24.81 10.17 -11.83
CA PRO A 399 25.45 11.38 -11.29
C PRO A 399 25.74 11.23 -9.80
N THR A 400 26.85 11.79 -9.35
CA THR A 400 27.34 11.74 -7.98
C THR A 400 27.27 13.11 -7.26
N TYR A 401 26.84 14.16 -7.95
CA TYR A 401 26.66 15.51 -7.42
C TYR A 401 25.50 16.24 -8.13
N PHE A 402 24.99 17.32 -7.58
CA PHE A 402 23.76 17.95 -8.04
C PHE A 402 23.86 18.56 -9.45
N ASP A 403 24.97 19.22 -9.79
CA ASP A 403 25.13 19.72 -11.15
C ASP A 403 25.24 18.58 -12.18
N GLY A 404 25.84 17.44 -11.79
CA GLY A 404 25.84 16.24 -12.59
C GLY A 404 24.44 15.70 -12.83
N LEU A 405 23.55 15.77 -11.83
CA LEU A 405 22.14 15.39 -11.97
C LEU A 405 21.42 16.29 -12.99
N LYS A 406 21.63 17.61 -12.93
CA LYS A 406 21.04 18.55 -13.91
C LYS A 406 21.50 18.26 -15.33
N CYS A 407 22.79 18.01 -15.52
CA CYS A 407 23.35 17.64 -16.82
C CYS A 407 22.82 16.31 -17.33
N ALA A 408 22.72 15.31 -16.44
CA ALA A 408 22.19 13.99 -16.78
C ALA A 408 20.71 14.05 -17.19
N LEU A 409 19.88 14.81 -16.45
CA LEU A 409 18.46 15.00 -16.79
C LEU A 409 18.31 15.71 -18.14
N ASN A 410 19.08 16.75 -18.38
CA ASN A 410 19.06 17.47 -19.65
C ASN A 410 19.44 16.56 -20.81
N SER A 411 20.52 15.77 -20.65
CA SER A 411 20.95 14.81 -21.68
C SER A 411 19.91 13.68 -21.88
N ALA A 412 19.34 13.16 -20.81
CA ALA A 412 18.32 12.15 -20.87
C ALA A 412 17.06 12.63 -21.61
N ILE A 413 16.63 13.88 -21.39
CA ILE A 413 15.40 14.44 -21.99
C ILE A 413 15.60 14.89 -23.44
N TYR A 414 16.78 15.43 -23.82
CA TYR A 414 16.96 16.12 -25.10
C TYR A 414 17.97 15.48 -26.05
N VAL A 415 18.90 14.66 -25.56
CA VAL A 415 19.94 14.04 -26.37
C VAL A 415 19.67 12.57 -26.65
N CYS A 416 19.16 11.84 -25.67
CA CYS A 416 18.78 10.44 -25.86
C CYS A 416 17.52 10.31 -26.73
N ASN A 417 17.46 9.24 -27.51
CA ASN A 417 16.33 8.95 -28.41
C ASN A 417 15.57 7.67 -28.02
N ASN A 418 16.09 6.91 -27.05
CA ASN A 418 15.53 5.67 -26.52
C ASN A 418 15.28 5.81 -25.03
N VAL A 419 15.10 4.70 -24.33
CA VAL A 419 14.94 4.69 -22.87
C VAL A 419 16.21 5.27 -22.22
N ALA A 420 16.04 6.31 -21.42
CA ALA A 420 17.12 6.91 -20.65
C ALA A 420 16.82 6.81 -19.14
N ALA A 421 17.76 6.29 -18.38
CA ALA A 421 17.65 6.14 -16.93
C ALA A 421 18.65 7.09 -16.24
N VAL A 422 18.16 7.92 -15.33
CA VAL A 422 18.98 8.77 -14.45
C VAL A 422 18.79 8.28 -13.03
N ARG A 423 19.82 7.59 -12.50
CA ARG A 423 19.80 7.02 -11.16
C ARG A 423 20.59 7.82 -10.16
N TYR A 424 20.03 8.09 -9.01
CA TYR A 424 20.66 8.89 -7.96
C TYR A 424 20.33 8.34 -6.56
N PRO A 425 21.25 8.56 -5.58
CA PRO A 425 21.10 8.00 -4.23
C PRO A 425 20.06 8.76 -3.40
N ARG A 426 19.66 8.14 -2.28
CA ARG A 426 19.00 8.82 -1.16
C ARG A 426 20.06 9.65 -0.40
N GLY A 427 19.77 10.91 -0.11
CA GLY A 427 20.65 11.79 0.68
C GLY A 427 21.24 12.94 -0.12
N ASN A 428 22.33 13.48 0.42
CA ASN A 428 23.02 14.68 -0.11
C ASN A 428 24.21 14.30 -0.98
#